data_87c4fd6287550ff946623e2dd71e7bf7
#
_entry.id   87c4fd6287550ff946623e2dd71e7bf7
#
_cell.length_a   1.000
_cell.length_b   1.000
_cell.length_c   1.000
_cell.angle_alpha   90.00
_cell.angle_beta   90.00
_cell.angle_gamma   90.00
#
_symmetry.space_group_name_H-M   'P 1'
#
loop_
_entity.id
_entity.type
_entity.pdbx_description
1 polymer ?
#
loop_
_entity_poly.entity_id
_entity_poly.type
_entity_poly.pdbx_seq_one_letter_code
_entity_poly.pdbx_strand_id
1 'polypeptide(L)'
;MSLLTYNFESEYLNNNHQITVILPDKKRGISPAEFYGSDKKYKVLWLLHGTYGDDTDWLRKTNIELYAAEKNLVVVCPSALNSNYSNWPSAMLGYNMYDYFTKELMPLVYGWLPVSDKREDNFIAGLSMGGRGTIKFAVNYPQLFAAAAVLSAVPVPFDELRPGHPCLIMDTANPRMVQTIENAGGFEAYANSEENVWALIDQLAPTEDLPRLMFACGHED
;
A
#
# COMPACT_ATOMS: atom_id res chain seq x y z
N MET A 1 -16.28 6.82 -14.30
CA MET A 1 -15.40 7.21 -13.19
C MET A 1 -14.56 8.39 -13.62
N SER A 2 -14.31 9.32 -12.73
CA SER A 2 -13.34 10.39 -12.96
C SER A 2 -11.96 9.91 -12.56
N LEU A 3 -10.94 10.25 -13.36
CA LEU A 3 -9.56 9.92 -13.09
C LEU A 3 -8.80 11.21 -12.74
N LEU A 4 -8.13 11.20 -11.60
CA LEU A 4 -7.30 12.29 -11.14
C LEU A 4 -5.85 11.81 -11.06
N THR A 5 -4.95 12.45 -11.79
CA THR A 5 -3.51 12.34 -11.58
C THR A 5 -3.08 13.51 -10.72
N TYR A 6 -2.54 13.22 -9.56
CA TYR A 6 -2.10 14.24 -8.61
C TYR A 6 -0.60 14.16 -8.39
N ASN A 7 0.08 15.25 -8.68
CA ASN A 7 1.53 15.38 -8.50
C ASN A 7 1.81 16.43 -7.44
N PHE A 8 2.64 16.12 -6.46
CA PHE A 8 2.96 16.99 -5.34
C PHE A 8 4.36 16.74 -4.82
N GLU A 9 4.92 17.72 -4.14
CA GLU A 9 6.20 17.60 -3.45
C GLU A 9 6.01 16.82 -2.15
N SER A 10 6.76 15.73 -2.00
CA SER A 10 6.74 14.87 -0.83
C SER A 10 7.97 15.13 0.05
N GLU A 11 7.72 15.40 1.32
CA GLU A 11 8.78 15.55 2.33
C GLU A 11 9.42 14.21 2.69
N TYR A 12 8.66 13.12 2.69
CA TYR A 12 9.16 11.78 3.03
C TYR A 12 9.93 11.11 1.90
N LEU A 13 9.62 11.46 0.65
CA LEU A 13 10.29 10.90 -0.53
C LEU A 13 11.37 11.84 -1.11
N ASN A 14 11.43 13.08 -0.62
CA ASN A 14 12.37 14.11 -1.07
C ASN A 14 12.34 14.35 -2.59
N ASN A 15 11.16 14.25 -3.20
CA ASN A 15 10.94 14.50 -4.63
C ASN A 15 9.48 14.85 -4.91
N ASN A 16 9.22 15.29 -6.14
CA ASN A 16 7.84 15.33 -6.65
C ASN A 16 7.34 13.91 -6.87
N HIS A 17 6.16 13.63 -6.34
CA HIS A 17 5.57 12.31 -6.38
C HIS A 17 4.18 12.33 -7.00
N GLN A 18 3.86 11.26 -7.72
CA GLN A 18 2.58 11.12 -8.43
C GLN A 18 1.76 9.99 -7.86
N ILE A 19 0.47 10.26 -7.72
CA ILE A 19 -0.54 9.25 -7.45
C ILE A 19 -1.65 9.32 -8.49
N THR A 20 -2.30 8.20 -8.73
CA THR A 20 -3.53 8.14 -9.52
C THR A 20 -4.71 7.81 -8.62
N VAL A 21 -5.81 8.56 -8.77
CA VAL A 21 -7.03 8.39 -7.98
C VAL A 21 -8.23 8.20 -8.90
N ILE A 22 -9.00 7.15 -8.64
CA ILE A 22 -10.28 6.90 -9.28
C ILE A 22 -11.38 7.45 -8.37
N LEU A 23 -12.20 8.33 -8.89
CA LEU A 23 -13.29 9.00 -8.16
C LEU A 23 -14.64 8.64 -8.75
N PRO A 24 -15.69 8.51 -7.92
CA PRO A 24 -17.05 8.34 -8.41
C PRO A 24 -17.51 9.53 -9.25
N ASP A 25 -18.16 9.24 -10.38
CA ASP A 25 -18.78 10.29 -11.21
C ASP A 25 -20.13 10.73 -10.67
N LYS A 26 -20.45 11.96 -11.00
CA LYS A 26 -21.81 12.49 -10.83
C LYS A 26 -22.79 11.68 -11.69
N LYS A 27 -23.83 11.14 -11.06
CA LYS A 27 -24.90 10.47 -11.80
C LYS A 27 -25.66 11.46 -12.67
N ARG A 28 -26.18 10.97 -13.80
CA ARG A 28 -27.08 11.76 -14.66
C ARG A 28 -28.33 12.17 -13.86
N GLY A 29 -28.81 13.39 -14.05
CA GLY A 29 -29.99 13.91 -13.35
C GLY A 29 -29.71 14.58 -12.00
N ILE A 30 -28.51 14.41 -11.41
CA ILE A 30 -28.10 15.17 -10.21
C ILE A 30 -27.37 16.43 -10.68
N SER A 31 -27.64 17.58 -10.08
CA SER A 31 -26.94 18.81 -10.42
C SER A 31 -25.49 18.80 -9.94
N PRO A 32 -24.56 19.52 -10.59
CA PRO A 32 -23.18 19.65 -10.09
C PRO A 32 -23.12 20.23 -8.67
N ALA A 33 -23.94 21.23 -8.36
CA ALA A 33 -23.99 21.85 -7.04
C ALA A 33 -24.40 20.86 -5.95
N GLU A 34 -25.40 20.01 -6.23
CA GLU A 34 -25.85 18.97 -5.31
C GLU A 34 -24.79 17.88 -5.10
N PHE A 35 -24.14 17.44 -6.16
CA PHE A 35 -23.16 16.37 -6.09
C PHE A 35 -21.85 16.81 -5.43
N TYR A 36 -21.26 17.91 -5.90
CA TYR A 36 -19.96 18.40 -5.41
C TYR A 36 -20.09 19.22 -4.12
N GLY A 37 -21.24 19.77 -3.81
CA GLY A 37 -21.54 20.48 -2.56
C GLY A 37 -22.00 19.56 -1.43
N SER A 38 -22.05 18.26 -1.64
CA SER A 38 -22.47 17.31 -0.61
C SER A 38 -21.31 16.98 0.36
N ASP A 39 -21.64 16.79 1.63
CA ASP A 39 -20.69 16.32 2.66
C ASP A 39 -20.46 14.81 2.60
N LYS A 40 -20.88 14.15 1.52
CA LYS A 40 -20.76 12.70 1.35
C LYS A 40 -19.30 12.29 1.32
N LYS A 41 -18.95 11.36 2.20
CA LYS A 41 -17.65 10.67 2.20
C LYS A 41 -17.78 9.28 1.57
N TYR A 42 -16.75 8.88 0.83
CA TYR A 42 -16.70 7.59 0.15
C TYR A 42 -15.75 6.66 0.89
N LYS A 43 -16.00 5.36 0.77
CA LYS A 43 -15.03 4.34 1.15
C LYS A 43 -13.83 4.40 0.23
N VAL A 44 -12.66 4.08 0.74
CA VAL A 44 -11.40 4.14 -0.02
C VAL A 44 -10.70 2.79 -0.05
N LEU A 45 -10.20 2.44 -1.22
CA LEU A 45 -9.31 1.33 -1.47
C LEU A 45 -7.92 1.87 -1.82
N TRP A 46 -6.95 1.59 -0.96
CA TRP A 46 -5.54 1.82 -1.20
C TRP A 46 -4.98 0.64 -1.99
N LEU A 47 -4.49 0.87 -3.21
CA LEU A 47 -4.18 -0.20 -4.15
C LEU A 47 -2.72 -0.14 -4.59
N LEU A 48 -1.93 -1.08 -4.09
CA LEU A 48 -0.48 -1.09 -4.16
C LEU A 48 0.01 -1.92 -5.36
N HIS A 49 0.87 -1.32 -6.20
CA HIS A 49 1.43 -2.00 -7.38
C HIS A 49 2.54 -3.01 -7.02
N GLY A 50 2.82 -3.91 -7.95
CA GLY A 50 3.92 -4.87 -7.85
C GLY A 50 5.28 -4.30 -8.31
N THR A 51 6.29 -5.15 -8.34
CA THR A 51 7.63 -4.80 -8.83
C THR A 51 7.57 -4.29 -10.27
N TYR A 52 8.35 -3.24 -10.57
CA TYR A 52 8.39 -2.54 -11.87
C TYR A 52 7.08 -1.86 -12.29
N GLY A 53 6.11 -1.77 -11.38
CA GLY A 53 4.87 -1.04 -11.60
C GLY A 53 4.96 0.42 -11.18
N ASP A 54 3.84 1.11 -11.35
CA ASP A 54 3.63 2.50 -10.95
C ASP A 54 2.16 2.73 -10.57
N ASP A 55 1.80 3.97 -10.31
CA ASP A 55 0.44 4.40 -9.97
C ASP A 55 -0.61 4.10 -11.06
N THR A 56 -0.21 3.75 -12.29
CA THR A 56 -1.10 3.43 -13.40
C THR A 56 -1.33 1.94 -13.62
N ASP A 57 -0.57 1.07 -12.96
CA ASP A 57 -0.56 -0.37 -13.23
C ASP A 57 -1.95 -1.02 -13.11
N TRP A 58 -2.66 -0.72 -12.04
CA TRP A 58 -3.98 -1.29 -11.79
C TRP A 58 -5.01 -0.86 -12.82
N LEU A 59 -4.93 0.38 -13.31
CA LEU A 59 -5.80 0.89 -14.35
C LEU A 59 -5.52 0.23 -15.70
N ARG A 60 -4.24 0.06 -16.04
CA ARG A 60 -3.80 -0.45 -17.36
C ARG A 60 -3.96 -1.96 -17.49
N LYS A 61 -3.93 -2.69 -16.38
CA LYS A 61 -3.84 -4.16 -16.36
C LYS A 61 -5.10 -4.82 -15.82
N THR A 62 -6.09 -4.04 -15.33
CA THR A 62 -7.30 -4.61 -14.71
C THR A 62 -8.55 -3.80 -15.05
N ASN A 63 -9.70 -4.29 -14.58
CA ASN A 63 -10.99 -3.60 -14.67
C ASN A 63 -11.30 -2.79 -13.39
N ILE A 64 -10.30 -2.25 -12.72
CA ILE A 64 -10.48 -1.59 -11.42
C ILE A 64 -11.45 -0.41 -11.48
N GLU A 65 -11.48 0.36 -12.57
CA GLU A 65 -12.42 1.46 -12.74
C GLU A 65 -13.88 0.97 -12.73
N LEU A 66 -14.15 -0.16 -13.41
CA LEU A 66 -15.48 -0.77 -13.41
C LEU A 66 -15.87 -1.22 -12.01
N TYR A 67 -14.98 -1.93 -11.31
CA TYR A 67 -15.25 -2.43 -9.95
C TYR A 67 -15.43 -1.28 -8.95
N ALA A 68 -14.63 -0.23 -9.07
CA ALA A 68 -14.78 0.97 -8.25
C ALA A 68 -16.14 1.65 -8.49
N ALA A 69 -16.57 1.74 -9.76
CA ALA A 69 -17.87 2.29 -10.12
C ALA A 69 -19.03 1.48 -9.51
N GLU A 70 -19.01 0.16 -9.65
CA GLU A 70 -20.04 -0.73 -9.13
C GLU A 70 -20.16 -0.67 -7.59
N LYS A 71 -19.03 -0.53 -6.91
CA LYS A 71 -18.96 -0.47 -5.44
C LYS A 71 -19.02 0.95 -4.89
N ASN A 72 -19.00 1.96 -5.77
CA ASN A 72 -18.98 3.38 -5.40
C ASN A 72 -17.80 3.71 -4.46
N LEU A 73 -16.61 3.22 -4.83
CA LEU A 73 -15.36 3.38 -4.10
C LEU A 73 -14.50 4.49 -4.70
N VAL A 74 -13.76 5.18 -3.87
CA VAL A 74 -12.54 5.88 -4.28
C VAL A 74 -11.39 4.88 -4.25
N VAL A 75 -10.54 4.87 -5.28
CA VAL A 75 -9.33 4.04 -5.31
C VAL A 75 -8.13 4.96 -5.41
N VAL A 76 -7.14 4.75 -4.55
CA VAL A 76 -5.89 5.51 -4.53
C VAL A 76 -4.73 4.57 -4.86
N CYS A 77 -4.03 4.88 -5.93
CA CYS A 77 -2.89 4.11 -6.41
C CYS A 77 -1.62 4.97 -6.27
N PRO A 78 -0.80 4.77 -5.24
CA PRO A 78 0.49 5.43 -5.14
C PRO A 78 1.53 4.74 -6.03
N SER A 79 2.54 5.49 -6.48
CA SER A 79 3.77 4.93 -7.03
C SER A 79 4.76 4.66 -5.89
N ALA A 80 5.51 3.56 -5.94
CA ALA A 80 6.42 3.17 -4.86
C ALA A 80 7.80 2.73 -5.35
N LEU A 81 8.13 2.97 -6.62
CA LEU A 81 9.32 2.40 -7.24
C LEU A 81 9.44 0.89 -6.93
N ASN A 82 10.64 0.42 -6.65
CA ASN A 82 10.89 -0.97 -6.19
C ASN A 82 11.26 -1.02 -4.70
N SER A 83 10.70 -0.13 -3.89
CA SER A 83 11.08 0.09 -2.50
C SER A 83 10.60 -0.99 -1.51
N ASN A 84 9.81 -1.98 -1.94
CA ASN A 84 9.08 -2.90 -1.06
C ASN A 84 8.13 -2.17 -0.07
N TYR A 85 7.75 -0.93 -0.39
CA TYR A 85 7.01 -0.06 0.54
C TYR A 85 7.72 0.10 1.89
N SER A 86 9.04 0.16 1.86
CA SER A 86 9.94 0.28 3.01
C SER A 86 10.54 1.67 3.10
N ASN A 87 11.02 2.03 4.28
CA ASN A 87 11.82 3.24 4.44
C ASN A 87 13.26 2.99 3.99
N TRP A 88 13.77 3.86 3.15
CA TRP A 88 15.14 3.87 2.67
C TRP A 88 15.85 5.17 3.07
N PRO A 89 16.18 5.35 4.35
CA PRO A 89 16.76 6.60 4.83
C PRO A 89 18.13 6.90 4.24
N SER A 90 18.86 5.86 3.82
CA SER A 90 20.21 6.00 3.24
C SER A 90 20.20 6.13 1.72
N ALA A 91 19.06 6.04 1.05
CA ALA A 91 18.96 6.15 -0.40
C ALA A 91 18.81 7.61 -0.82
N MET A 92 19.71 8.11 -1.67
CA MET A 92 19.68 9.50 -2.17
C MET A 92 19.63 10.54 -1.04
N LEU A 93 18.52 11.27 -0.91
CA LEU A 93 18.21 12.21 0.18
C LEU A 93 17.25 11.58 1.22
N GLY A 94 17.03 10.30 1.13
CA GLY A 94 15.99 9.56 1.83
C GLY A 94 14.78 9.29 0.93
N TYR A 95 14.32 8.05 0.89
CA TYR A 95 13.11 7.63 0.20
C TYR A 95 12.29 6.76 1.15
N ASN A 96 11.49 7.40 2.01
CA ASN A 96 10.85 6.74 3.15
C ASN A 96 9.39 6.39 2.82
N MET A 97 9.21 5.40 1.95
CA MET A 97 7.90 5.02 1.39
C MET A 97 6.90 4.50 2.42
N TYR A 98 7.38 3.85 3.46
CA TYR A 98 6.51 3.40 4.55
C TYR A 98 5.90 4.58 5.31
N ASP A 99 6.74 5.52 5.72
CA ASP A 99 6.31 6.72 6.42
C ASP A 99 5.49 7.65 5.52
N TYR A 100 5.90 7.80 4.26
CA TYR A 100 5.15 8.54 3.26
C TYR A 100 3.68 8.08 3.20
N PHE A 101 3.46 6.78 3.10
CA PHE A 101 2.12 6.24 2.92
C PHE A 101 1.18 6.62 4.07
N THR A 102 1.62 6.45 5.31
CA THR A 102 0.78 6.65 6.49
C THR A 102 0.81 8.07 7.05
N LYS A 103 1.96 8.76 6.95
CA LYS A 103 2.16 10.07 7.58
C LYS A 103 1.95 11.25 6.63
N GLU A 104 1.98 11.02 5.31
CA GLU A 104 1.81 12.07 4.32
C GLU A 104 0.66 11.78 3.35
N LEU A 105 0.67 10.64 2.64
CA LEU A 105 -0.32 10.33 1.62
C LEU A 105 -1.74 10.17 2.20
N MET A 106 -1.92 9.37 3.26
CA MET A 106 -3.25 9.19 3.85
C MET A 106 -3.82 10.50 4.39
N PRO A 107 -3.10 11.31 5.18
CA PRO A 107 -3.55 12.64 5.60
C PRO A 107 -3.91 13.57 4.44
N LEU A 108 -3.09 13.60 3.38
CA LEU A 108 -3.35 14.39 2.20
C LEU A 108 -4.67 13.99 1.53
N VAL A 109 -4.87 12.69 1.32
CA VAL A 109 -6.08 12.15 0.68
C VAL A 109 -7.32 12.42 1.53
N TYR A 110 -7.26 12.24 2.84
CA TYR A 110 -8.37 12.54 3.75
C TYR A 110 -8.71 14.04 3.80
N GLY A 111 -7.71 14.89 3.70
CA GLY A 111 -7.89 16.34 3.74
C GLY A 111 -8.45 16.95 2.45
N TRP A 112 -8.07 16.39 1.30
CA TRP A 112 -8.40 16.97 0.00
C TRP A 112 -9.51 16.27 -0.76
N LEU A 113 -9.72 14.98 -0.52
CA LEU A 113 -10.70 14.20 -1.27
C LEU A 113 -11.91 13.83 -0.40
N PRO A 114 -13.08 13.57 -1.01
CA PRO A 114 -14.30 13.22 -0.29
C PRO A 114 -14.29 11.77 0.21
N VAL A 115 -13.26 11.37 0.95
CA VAL A 115 -13.09 10.01 1.49
C VAL A 115 -13.28 9.99 3.01
N SER A 116 -13.70 8.84 3.53
CA SER A 116 -13.85 8.59 4.96
C SER A 116 -12.51 8.16 5.56
N ASP A 117 -12.17 8.70 6.71
CA ASP A 117 -11.01 8.31 7.52
C ASP A 117 -11.32 7.20 8.54
N LYS A 118 -12.57 6.73 8.58
CA LYS A 118 -12.99 5.68 9.50
C LYS A 118 -12.43 4.32 9.07
N ARG A 119 -12.00 3.52 10.04
CA ARG A 119 -11.47 2.17 9.80
C ARG A 119 -12.36 1.31 8.91
N GLU A 120 -13.67 1.29 9.19
CA GLU A 120 -14.67 0.48 8.47
C GLU A 120 -14.86 0.86 6.99
N ASP A 121 -14.34 2.01 6.58
CA ASP A 121 -14.41 2.53 5.22
C ASP A 121 -13.08 2.46 4.48
N ASN A 122 -12.02 1.99 5.13
CA ASN A 122 -10.68 1.91 4.57
C ASN A 122 -10.27 0.46 4.28
N PHE A 123 -9.83 0.21 3.07
CA PHE A 123 -9.38 -1.10 2.60
C PHE A 123 -8.02 -0.95 1.92
N ILE A 124 -7.17 -1.96 2.05
CA ILE A 124 -5.87 -1.99 1.38
C ILE A 124 -5.70 -3.28 0.61
N ALA A 125 -5.13 -3.21 -0.60
CA ALA A 125 -4.82 -4.39 -1.39
C ALA A 125 -3.57 -4.17 -2.22
N GLY A 126 -2.88 -5.25 -2.59
CA GLY A 126 -1.71 -5.14 -3.43
C GLY A 126 -1.24 -6.48 -3.99
N LEU A 127 -0.50 -6.38 -5.09
CA LEU A 127 0.05 -7.53 -5.81
C LEU A 127 1.56 -7.64 -5.59
N SER A 128 2.06 -8.85 -5.32
CA SER A 128 3.50 -9.15 -5.23
C SER A 128 4.20 -8.21 -4.23
N MET A 129 5.09 -7.32 -4.66
CA MET A 129 5.67 -6.28 -3.81
C MET A 129 4.61 -5.47 -3.07
N GLY A 130 3.51 -5.09 -3.76
CA GLY A 130 2.36 -4.41 -3.15
C GLY A 130 1.61 -5.28 -2.14
N GLY A 131 1.57 -6.60 -2.34
CA GLY A 131 1.02 -7.54 -1.37
C GLY A 131 1.84 -7.57 -0.07
N ARG A 132 3.17 -7.50 -0.17
CA ARG A 132 4.07 -7.35 1.00
C ARG A 132 3.82 -6.02 1.72
N GLY A 133 3.69 -4.93 0.96
CA GLY A 133 3.29 -3.64 1.52
C GLY A 133 1.95 -3.73 2.22
N THR A 134 0.97 -4.38 1.60
CA THR A 134 -0.37 -4.55 2.14
C THR A 134 -0.37 -5.23 3.50
N ILE A 135 0.27 -6.41 3.64
CA ILE A 135 0.31 -7.11 4.94
C ILE A 135 1.08 -6.30 5.98
N LYS A 136 2.18 -5.65 5.59
CA LYS A 136 2.97 -4.80 6.46
C LYS A 136 2.13 -3.64 7.03
N PHE A 137 1.44 -2.88 6.20
CA PHE A 137 0.57 -1.81 6.66
C PHE A 137 -0.61 -2.33 7.50
N ALA A 138 -1.24 -3.42 7.07
CA ALA A 138 -2.39 -3.98 7.77
C ALA A 138 -2.08 -4.47 9.18
N VAL A 139 -0.88 -5.00 9.39
CA VAL A 139 -0.44 -5.55 10.68
C VAL A 139 0.14 -4.45 11.58
N ASN A 140 0.91 -3.52 11.03
CA ASN A 140 1.47 -2.42 11.82
C ASN A 140 0.41 -1.35 12.18
N TYR A 141 -0.63 -1.20 11.37
CA TYR A 141 -1.71 -0.22 11.57
C TYR A 141 -3.10 -0.88 11.49
N PRO A 142 -3.40 -1.88 12.34
CA PRO A 142 -4.67 -2.61 12.28
C PRO A 142 -5.89 -1.71 12.50
N GLN A 143 -5.70 -0.59 13.18
CA GLN A 143 -6.74 0.42 13.43
C GLN A 143 -7.11 1.24 12.19
N LEU A 144 -6.30 1.21 11.13
CA LEU A 144 -6.56 2.01 9.92
C LEU A 144 -7.42 1.27 8.88
N PHE A 145 -7.44 -0.06 8.89
CA PHE A 145 -8.05 -0.84 7.82
C PHE A 145 -9.10 -1.83 8.33
N ALA A 146 -10.25 -1.89 7.66
CA ALA A 146 -11.27 -2.91 7.91
C ALA A 146 -10.91 -4.26 7.27
N ALA A 147 -10.24 -4.23 6.12
CA ALA A 147 -9.80 -5.44 5.43
C ALA A 147 -8.56 -5.17 4.56
N ALA A 148 -7.78 -6.23 4.36
CA ALA A 148 -6.60 -6.22 3.52
C ALA A 148 -6.57 -7.44 2.59
N ALA A 149 -6.23 -7.26 1.32
CA ALA A 149 -6.08 -8.33 0.33
C ALA A 149 -4.66 -8.42 -0.19
N VAL A 150 -4.00 -9.53 0.10
CA VAL A 150 -2.62 -9.85 -0.28
C VAL A 150 -2.66 -10.79 -1.48
N LEU A 151 -2.18 -10.30 -2.63
CA LEU A 151 -2.24 -11.04 -3.89
C LEU A 151 -0.84 -11.45 -4.31
N SER A 152 -0.63 -12.76 -4.56
CA SER A 152 0.67 -13.33 -5.01
C SER A 152 1.85 -12.81 -4.19
N ALA A 153 1.69 -12.83 -2.86
CA ALA A 153 2.75 -12.47 -1.93
C ALA A 153 2.55 -13.17 -0.60
N VAL A 154 3.66 -13.53 0.03
CA VAL A 154 3.70 -14.13 1.36
C VAL A 154 4.74 -13.37 2.20
N PRO A 155 4.49 -13.11 3.49
CA PRO A 155 5.53 -12.68 4.40
C PRO A 155 6.63 -13.74 4.48
N VAL A 156 7.88 -13.34 4.37
CA VAL A 156 9.00 -14.26 4.44
C VAL A 156 9.55 -14.31 5.86
N PRO A 157 9.80 -15.50 6.44
CA PRO A 157 10.45 -15.61 7.73
C PRO A 157 11.83 -14.93 7.71
N PHE A 158 12.12 -14.12 8.71
CA PHE A 158 13.37 -13.32 8.72
C PHE A 158 14.64 -14.16 8.75
N ASP A 159 14.59 -15.34 9.36
CA ASP A 159 15.75 -16.25 9.36
C ASP A 159 16.15 -16.66 7.95
N GLU A 160 15.20 -16.76 7.03
CA GLU A 160 15.45 -17.07 5.61
C GLU A 160 16.07 -15.90 4.84
N LEU A 161 16.01 -14.69 5.38
CA LEU A 161 16.61 -13.48 4.82
C LEU A 161 18.04 -13.24 5.31
N ARG A 162 18.55 -14.06 6.24
CA ARG A 162 19.93 -13.92 6.74
C ARG A 162 20.93 -14.20 5.64
N PRO A 163 21.98 -13.40 5.52
CA PRO A 163 23.06 -13.66 4.59
C PRO A 163 23.62 -15.07 4.78
N GLY A 164 23.71 -15.83 3.69
CA GLY A 164 24.21 -17.21 3.69
C GLY A 164 23.19 -18.29 4.09
N HIS A 165 21.93 -17.96 4.31
CA HIS A 165 20.89 -18.97 4.53
C HIS A 165 20.65 -19.77 3.24
N PRO A 166 20.55 -21.12 3.31
CA PRO A 166 20.40 -21.96 2.11
C PRO A 166 18.99 -21.90 1.49
N CYS A 167 18.02 -21.36 2.18
CA CYS A 167 16.68 -21.16 1.66
C CYS A 167 16.65 -19.90 0.78
N LEU A 168 16.66 -20.09 -0.51
CA LEU A 168 16.79 -19.05 -1.51
C LEU A 168 15.43 -18.49 -1.99
N ILE A 169 14.36 -18.72 -1.27
CA ILE A 169 13.05 -18.15 -1.62
C ILE A 169 13.14 -16.62 -1.70
N MET A 170 14.02 -16.06 -0.89
CA MET A 170 14.46 -14.67 -1.03
C MET A 170 15.96 -14.71 -1.25
N ASP A 171 16.33 -15.09 -2.46
CA ASP A 171 17.70 -15.07 -2.90
C ASP A 171 18.39 -13.79 -2.37
N THR A 172 19.36 -13.98 -1.46
CA THR A 172 20.24 -12.89 -1.03
C THR A 172 21.04 -12.33 -2.20
N ALA A 173 21.07 -13.06 -3.31
CA ALA A 173 21.48 -12.56 -4.61
C ALA A 173 20.38 -11.75 -5.33
N ASN A 174 19.16 -11.65 -4.82
CA ASN A 174 18.17 -10.72 -5.36
C ASN A 174 18.59 -9.29 -5.04
N PRO A 175 19.09 -8.50 -6.02
CA PRO A 175 19.67 -7.19 -5.74
C PRO A 175 18.70 -6.24 -5.06
N ARG A 176 17.40 -6.39 -5.31
CA ARG A 176 16.36 -5.56 -4.69
C ARG A 176 16.24 -5.81 -3.19
N MET A 177 16.27 -7.07 -2.76
CA MET A 177 16.18 -7.39 -1.34
C MET A 177 17.44 -7.01 -0.58
N VAL A 178 18.59 -7.29 -1.15
CA VAL A 178 19.88 -6.85 -0.61
C VAL A 178 19.86 -5.33 -0.43
N GLN A 179 19.48 -4.59 -1.47
CA GLN A 179 19.42 -3.13 -1.42
C GLN A 179 18.39 -2.62 -0.40
N THR A 180 17.24 -3.30 -0.27
CA THR A 180 16.22 -2.92 0.73
C THR A 180 16.79 -3.08 2.15
N ILE A 181 17.44 -4.19 2.43
CA ILE A 181 18.04 -4.46 3.75
C ILE A 181 19.18 -3.46 4.03
N GLU A 182 20.04 -3.19 3.07
CA GLU A 182 21.13 -2.22 3.21
C GLU A 182 20.58 -0.80 3.45
N ASN A 183 19.60 -0.39 2.68
CA ASN A 183 18.98 0.94 2.79
C ASN A 183 18.20 1.12 4.11
N ALA A 184 17.73 0.03 4.70
CA ALA A 184 17.09 0.02 6.03
C ALA A 184 18.11 0.04 7.20
N GLY A 185 19.42 0.05 6.91
CA GLY A 185 20.45 0.07 7.93
C GLY A 185 21.07 -1.29 8.26
N GLY A 186 20.90 -2.28 7.38
CA GLY A 186 21.41 -3.64 7.51
C GLY A 186 20.39 -4.61 8.11
N PHE A 187 20.77 -5.90 8.15
CA PHE A 187 19.85 -6.98 8.51
C PHE A 187 19.23 -6.82 9.91
N GLU A 188 20.03 -6.49 10.92
CA GLU A 188 19.52 -6.35 12.30
C GLU A 188 18.54 -5.17 12.45
N ALA A 189 18.80 -4.06 11.79
CA ALA A 189 17.89 -2.92 11.77
C ALA A 189 16.59 -3.29 11.05
N TYR A 190 16.68 -3.96 9.90
CA TYR A 190 15.54 -4.43 9.12
C TYR A 190 14.68 -5.44 9.91
N ALA A 191 15.32 -6.41 10.59
CA ALA A 191 14.63 -7.44 11.37
C ALA A 191 13.93 -6.90 12.64
N ASN A 192 14.37 -5.76 13.16
CA ASN A 192 13.79 -5.10 14.33
C ASN A 192 12.88 -3.91 13.97
N SER A 193 12.50 -3.80 12.71
CA SER A 193 11.62 -2.73 12.21
C SER A 193 10.21 -3.25 11.92
N GLU A 194 9.38 -2.36 11.37
CA GLU A 194 8.04 -2.65 10.84
C GLU A 194 8.00 -3.71 9.75
N GLU A 195 9.14 -4.10 9.23
CA GLU A 195 9.28 -5.17 8.24
C GLU A 195 8.98 -6.56 8.83
N ASN A 196 9.18 -6.73 10.13
CA ASN A 196 8.97 -8.00 10.82
C ASN A 196 7.50 -8.24 11.19
N VAL A 197 6.69 -8.49 10.16
CA VAL A 197 5.24 -8.72 10.33
C VAL A 197 4.94 -9.98 11.15
N TRP A 198 5.82 -11.00 11.18
CA TRP A 198 5.62 -12.22 11.94
C TRP A 198 5.59 -11.96 13.44
N ALA A 199 6.54 -11.19 13.95
CA ALA A 199 6.56 -10.82 15.36
C ALA A 199 5.30 -10.07 15.80
N LEU A 200 4.73 -9.24 14.91
CA LEU A 200 3.50 -8.50 15.18
C LEU A 200 2.25 -9.37 15.07
N ILE A 201 2.19 -10.30 14.12
CA ILE A 201 1.07 -11.23 13.96
C ILE A 201 0.90 -12.06 15.24
N ASP A 202 1.98 -12.58 15.80
CA ASP A 202 1.94 -13.37 17.05
C ASP A 202 1.42 -12.56 18.26
N GLN A 203 1.70 -11.25 18.26
CA GLN A 203 1.22 -10.35 19.31
C GLN A 203 -0.25 -9.95 19.14
N LEU A 204 -0.68 -9.72 17.90
CA LEU A 204 -2.00 -9.18 17.58
C LEU A 204 -3.08 -10.28 17.43
N ALA A 205 -2.70 -11.48 16.98
CA ALA A 205 -3.65 -12.56 16.76
C ALA A 205 -4.56 -12.88 17.96
N PRO A 206 -4.09 -12.81 19.23
CA PRO A 206 -4.94 -13.01 20.39
C PRO A 206 -5.91 -11.86 20.67
N THR A 207 -5.71 -10.67 20.11
CA THR A 207 -6.48 -9.45 20.43
C THR A 207 -7.70 -9.24 19.57
N GLU A 208 -7.85 -9.99 18.48
CA GLU A 208 -8.91 -9.83 17.45
C GLU A 208 -8.92 -8.45 16.75
N ASP A 209 -7.88 -7.64 16.94
CA ASP A 209 -7.82 -6.28 16.38
C ASP A 209 -7.36 -6.23 14.92
N LEU A 210 -6.92 -7.35 14.36
CA LEU A 210 -6.49 -7.44 12.97
C LEU A 210 -7.63 -7.11 11.99
N PRO A 211 -7.34 -6.46 10.87
CA PRO A 211 -8.31 -6.36 9.77
C PRO A 211 -8.63 -7.75 9.21
N ARG A 212 -9.75 -7.88 8.51
CA ARG A 212 -10.04 -9.11 7.77
C ARG A 212 -8.99 -9.29 6.68
N LEU A 213 -8.27 -10.41 6.72
CA LEU A 213 -7.20 -10.71 5.78
C LEU A 213 -7.70 -11.69 4.70
N MET A 214 -7.37 -11.39 3.46
CA MET A 214 -7.54 -12.27 2.31
C MET A 214 -6.18 -12.50 1.67
N PHE A 215 -5.83 -13.77 1.43
CA PHE A 215 -4.68 -14.15 0.65
C PHE A 215 -5.12 -14.87 -0.61
N ALA A 216 -4.56 -14.51 -1.74
CA ALA A 216 -4.77 -15.18 -3.02
C ALA A 216 -3.42 -15.32 -3.74
N CYS A 217 -3.14 -16.54 -4.20
CA CYS A 217 -1.92 -16.87 -4.91
C CYS A 217 -2.23 -17.92 -5.98
N GLY A 218 -1.52 -17.91 -7.08
CA GLY A 218 -1.58 -18.99 -8.07
C GLY A 218 -1.03 -20.29 -7.49
N HIS A 219 -1.49 -21.44 -8.03
CA HIS A 219 -1.03 -22.74 -7.57
C HIS A 219 0.48 -22.98 -7.83
N GLU A 220 1.02 -22.29 -8.85
CA GLU A 220 2.41 -22.40 -9.29
C GLU A 220 3.24 -21.14 -9.00
N ASP A 221 2.68 -20.21 -8.22
CA ASP A 221 3.29 -18.91 -7.91
C ASP A 221 4.15 -18.98 -6.63
#